data_bcedc399c682e3d0da969276255cd47d
#
_entry.id   bcedc399c682e3d0da969276255cd47d
#
_cell.length_a   1.000
_cell.length_b   1.000
_cell.length_c   1.000
_cell.angle_alpha   90.00
_cell.angle_beta   90.00
_cell.angle_gamma   90.00
#
_symmetry.space_group_name_H-M   'P 1'
#
loop_
_entity.id
_entity.type
_entity.pdbx_description
1 polymer ?
#
loop_
_entity_poly.entity_id
_entity_poly.type
_entity_poly.pdbx_seq_one_letter_code
_entity_poly.pdbx_strand_id
1 'polypeptide(L)'
;MLEGLDEINWSQLHHAYGKASDVPSLIHQLLSNDKNATDKAIYELFGNIYHQHTVYEASAYAIPFLQEILNNPEITNSIKISVACLIASMVDSYDIQDGNYVQKVQEAVDIRLLFQYLSCENPTVRESVAGALSHYPQYFTETLSMLEKAFVLENDEEAKGKIAEAIEIIKSKQVKL
;
A
#
# COMPACT_ATOMS: atom_id res chain seq x y z
N MET A 1 -18.56 -7.44 -4.54
CA MET A 1 -17.13 -7.13 -4.34
C MET A 1 -16.48 -6.84 -5.67
N LEU A 2 -15.60 -5.87 -5.75
CA LEU A 2 -14.95 -5.34 -6.96
C LEU A 2 -15.93 -4.75 -7.99
N GLU A 3 -17.06 -4.20 -7.52
CA GLU A 3 -18.01 -3.52 -8.39
C GLU A 3 -17.35 -2.29 -9.04
N GLY A 4 -17.53 -2.15 -10.35
CA GLY A 4 -16.90 -1.07 -11.13
C GLY A 4 -15.46 -1.34 -11.58
N LEU A 5 -14.80 -2.42 -11.13
CA LEU A 5 -13.43 -2.74 -11.55
C LEU A 5 -13.33 -2.88 -13.08
N ASP A 6 -14.25 -3.63 -13.66
CA ASP A 6 -14.25 -3.90 -15.11
C ASP A 6 -14.88 -2.75 -15.93
N GLU A 7 -15.48 -1.75 -15.29
CA GLU A 7 -16.03 -0.56 -15.95
C GLU A 7 -14.97 0.50 -16.23
N ILE A 8 -13.82 0.44 -15.54
CA ILE A 8 -12.68 1.34 -15.76
C ILE A 8 -12.02 1.00 -17.09
N ASN A 9 -11.74 2.02 -17.90
CA ASN A 9 -11.03 1.82 -19.17
C ASN A 9 -9.51 1.65 -18.94
N TRP A 10 -9.12 0.52 -18.36
CA TRP A 10 -7.73 0.18 -18.05
C TRP A 10 -6.80 0.23 -19.26
N SER A 11 -7.32 0.03 -20.47
CA SER A 11 -6.53 0.10 -21.71
C SER A 11 -6.05 1.54 -22.03
N GLN A 12 -6.61 2.56 -21.41
CA GLN A 12 -6.17 3.95 -21.53
C GLN A 12 -5.20 4.35 -20.42
N LEU A 13 -5.16 3.61 -19.30
CA LEU A 13 -4.23 3.84 -18.20
C LEU A 13 -2.89 3.17 -18.48
N HIS A 14 -1.85 3.64 -17.78
CA HIS A 14 -0.50 3.09 -17.90
C HIS A 14 0.00 2.56 -16.56
N HIS A 15 0.82 1.53 -16.62
CA HIS A 15 1.66 1.01 -15.57
C HIS A 15 3.12 0.89 -16.05
N ALA A 16 4.01 0.28 -15.26
CA ALA A 16 5.45 0.21 -15.54
C ALA A 16 5.79 -0.34 -16.94
N TYR A 17 5.00 -1.24 -17.48
CA TYR A 17 5.28 -1.96 -18.74
C TYR A 17 4.34 -1.57 -19.89
N GLY A 18 3.56 -0.50 -19.75
CA GLY A 18 2.67 0.00 -20.81
C GLY A 18 1.21 0.12 -20.38
N LYS A 19 0.29 -0.41 -21.20
CA LYS A 19 -1.15 -0.34 -20.92
C LYS A 19 -1.56 -1.26 -19.78
N ALA A 20 -2.38 -0.75 -18.87
CA ALA A 20 -2.81 -1.43 -17.65
C ALA A 20 -3.99 -2.43 -17.87
N SER A 21 -4.16 -2.95 -19.07
CA SER A 21 -5.29 -3.83 -19.42
C SER A 21 -5.33 -5.16 -18.65
N ASP A 22 -4.22 -5.56 -18.06
CA ASP A 22 -4.06 -6.78 -17.27
C ASP A 22 -4.44 -6.60 -15.79
N VAL A 23 -4.41 -5.36 -15.28
CA VAL A 23 -4.63 -5.05 -13.86
C VAL A 23 -5.96 -5.59 -13.32
N PRO A 24 -7.13 -5.42 -13.97
CA PRO A 24 -8.38 -5.98 -13.44
C PRO A 24 -8.33 -7.50 -13.30
N SER A 25 -7.74 -8.21 -14.27
CA SER A 25 -7.57 -9.66 -14.19
C SER A 25 -6.69 -10.08 -13.02
N LEU A 26 -5.61 -9.35 -12.74
CA LEU A 26 -4.73 -9.60 -11.61
C LEU A 26 -5.45 -9.37 -10.28
N ILE A 27 -6.24 -8.30 -10.17
CA ILE A 27 -7.05 -8.03 -8.96
C ILE A 27 -8.11 -9.12 -8.76
N HIS A 28 -8.79 -9.57 -9.81
CA HIS A 28 -9.73 -10.71 -9.71
C HIS A 28 -9.04 -11.99 -9.25
N GLN A 29 -7.80 -12.26 -9.71
CA GLN A 29 -7.04 -13.45 -9.29
C GLN A 29 -6.71 -13.46 -7.80
N LEU A 30 -6.67 -12.31 -7.10
CA LEU A 30 -6.49 -12.27 -5.65
C LEU A 30 -7.64 -12.91 -4.88
N LEU A 31 -8.80 -13.09 -5.52
CA LEU A 31 -9.97 -13.77 -4.94
C LEU A 31 -9.96 -15.28 -5.19
N SER A 32 -8.95 -15.81 -5.90
CA SER A 32 -8.85 -17.23 -6.23
C SER A 32 -8.51 -18.05 -4.98
N ASN A 33 -9.03 -19.28 -4.93
CA ASN A 33 -8.59 -20.29 -3.95
C ASN A 33 -7.28 -20.99 -4.37
N ASP A 34 -6.77 -20.72 -5.57
CA ASP A 34 -5.48 -21.24 -6.03
C ASP A 34 -4.35 -20.33 -5.55
N LYS A 35 -3.57 -20.85 -4.60
CA LYS A 35 -2.43 -20.12 -4.03
C LYS A 35 -1.41 -19.69 -5.11
N ASN A 36 -1.14 -20.52 -6.10
CA ASN A 36 -0.18 -20.17 -7.16
C ASN A 36 -0.69 -19.00 -8.01
N ALA A 37 -2.00 -18.97 -8.29
CA ALA A 37 -2.62 -17.87 -9.02
C ALA A 37 -2.56 -16.56 -8.20
N THR A 38 -2.86 -16.61 -6.90
CA THR A 38 -2.80 -15.43 -6.03
C THR A 38 -1.37 -14.92 -5.83
N ASP A 39 -0.40 -15.81 -5.58
CA ASP A 39 1.01 -15.44 -5.43
C ASP A 39 1.55 -14.78 -6.72
N LYS A 40 1.20 -15.34 -7.88
CA LYS A 40 1.56 -14.76 -9.17
C LYS A 40 0.93 -13.38 -9.39
N ALA A 41 -0.35 -13.25 -9.09
CA ALA A 41 -1.06 -11.97 -9.23
C ALA A 41 -0.46 -10.86 -8.35
N ILE A 42 -0.13 -11.16 -7.10
CA ILE A 42 0.57 -10.23 -6.19
C ILE A 42 1.93 -9.82 -6.78
N TYR A 43 2.72 -10.80 -7.24
CA TYR A 43 4.03 -10.52 -7.84
C TYR A 43 3.91 -9.60 -9.06
N GLU A 44 2.96 -9.86 -9.95
CA GLU A 44 2.75 -9.04 -11.14
C GLU A 44 2.20 -7.64 -10.78
N LEU A 45 1.30 -7.51 -9.81
CA LEU A 45 0.84 -6.20 -9.33
C LEU A 45 1.99 -5.37 -8.75
N PHE A 46 2.88 -5.98 -7.94
CA PHE A 46 4.10 -5.31 -7.46
C PHE A 46 5.03 -4.89 -8.60
N GLY A 47 5.05 -5.61 -9.70
CA GLY A 47 5.82 -5.23 -10.89
C GLY A 47 5.15 -4.15 -11.73
N ASN A 48 3.82 -4.15 -11.83
CA ASN A 48 3.06 -3.37 -12.79
C ASN A 48 2.61 -2.02 -12.25
N ILE A 49 1.82 -2.00 -11.15
CA ILE A 49 1.27 -0.76 -10.58
C ILE A 49 2.19 -0.11 -9.53
N TYR A 50 3.21 -0.84 -9.07
CA TYR A 50 4.32 -0.33 -8.26
C TYR A 50 5.61 -0.96 -8.79
N HIS A 51 6.61 -0.18 -9.16
CA HIS A 51 7.86 -0.68 -9.69
C HIS A 51 9.04 0.19 -9.22
N GLN A 52 9.99 -0.42 -8.50
CA GLN A 52 11.21 0.26 -8.05
C GLN A 52 10.93 1.61 -7.36
N HIS A 53 10.05 1.60 -6.37
CA HIS A 53 9.61 2.78 -5.61
C HIS A 53 8.84 3.82 -6.43
N THR A 54 8.29 3.47 -7.57
CA THR A 54 7.47 4.37 -8.38
C THR A 54 6.06 3.86 -8.58
N VAL A 55 5.13 4.79 -8.73
CA VAL A 55 3.73 4.55 -9.05
C VAL A 55 3.37 5.19 -10.39
N TYR A 56 2.25 4.75 -10.94
CA TYR A 56 1.81 5.06 -12.28
C TYR A 56 0.36 5.52 -12.29
N GLU A 57 -0.16 5.89 -13.45
CA GLU A 57 -1.54 6.32 -13.59
C GLU A 57 -2.54 5.27 -13.07
N ALA A 58 -2.32 3.97 -13.38
CA ALA A 58 -3.18 2.87 -12.96
C ALA A 58 -3.15 2.61 -11.45
N SER A 59 -2.10 3.04 -10.74
CA SER A 59 -1.91 2.73 -9.31
C SER A 59 -3.06 3.26 -8.45
N ALA A 60 -3.41 4.53 -8.60
CA ALA A 60 -4.49 5.14 -7.83
C ALA A 60 -5.86 4.52 -8.13
N TYR A 61 -6.08 4.10 -9.38
CA TYR A 61 -7.32 3.43 -9.78
C TYR A 61 -7.48 2.02 -9.17
N ALA A 62 -6.37 1.35 -8.86
CA ALA A 62 -6.37 0.04 -8.22
C ALA A 62 -6.69 0.10 -6.71
N ILE A 63 -6.37 1.20 -6.03
CA ILE A 63 -6.49 1.35 -4.57
C ILE A 63 -7.86 0.97 -4.02
N PRO A 64 -9.00 1.46 -4.53
CA PRO A 64 -10.32 1.14 -3.98
C PRO A 64 -10.58 -0.37 -3.91
N PHE A 65 -10.20 -1.10 -4.95
CA PHE A 65 -10.40 -2.55 -5.04
C PHE A 65 -9.45 -3.33 -4.14
N LEU A 66 -8.21 -2.89 -4.00
CA LEU A 66 -7.27 -3.46 -3.06
C LEU A 66 -7.73 -3.26 -1.61
N GLN A 67 -8.34 -2.12 -1.29
CA GLN A 67 -8.94 -1.86 0.03
C GLN A 67 -10.18 -2.73 0.28
N GLU A 68 -11.01 -3.01 -0.74
CA GLU A 68 -12.10 -3.99 -0.62
C GLU A 68 -11.57 -5.37 -0.25
N ILE A 69 -10.43 -5.80 -0.83
CA ILE A 69 -9.78 -7.07 -0.48
C ILE A 69 -9.33 -7.07 0.99
N LEU A 70 -8.73 -6.00 1.48
CA LEU A 70 -8.33 -5.89 2.90
C LEU A 70 -9.52 -6.02 3.85
N ASN A 71 -10.66 -5.44 3.48
CA ASN A 71 -11.87 -5.43 4.31
C ASN A 71 -12.71 -6.72 4.21
N ASN A 72 -12.44 -7.59 3.24
CA ASN A 72 -13.23 -8.80 3.05
C ASN A 72 -12.84 -9.89 4.05
N PRO A 73 -13.75 -10.35 4.95
CA PRO A 73 -13.43 -11.37 5.94
C PRO A 73 -13.15 -12.75 5.34
N GLU A 74 -13.56 -13.02 4.11
CA GLU A 74 -13.36 -14.30 3.42
C GLU A 74 -11.95 -14.43 2.82
N ILE A 75 -11.22 -13.33 2.67
CA ILE A 75 -9.86 -13.34 2.14
C ILE A 75 -8.87 -13.75 3.23
N THR A 76 -7.94 -14.64 2.85
CA THR A 76 -6.91 -15.14 3.77
C THR A 76 -5.97 -14.03 4.25
N ASN A 77 -5.46 -14.15 5.48
CA ASN A 77 -4.50 -13.18 6.02
C ASN A 77 -3.24 -13.05 5.16
N SER A 78 -2.78 -14.12 4.53
CA SER A 78 -1.60 -14.09 3.64
C SER A 78 -1.79 -13.11 2.49
N ILE A 79 -2.94 -13.14 1.81
CA ILE A 79 -3.26 -12.22 0.71
C ILE A 79 -3.40 -10.80 1.25
N LYS A 80 -4.11 -10.61 2.36
CA LYS A 80 -4.27 -9.28 2.99
C LYS A 80 -2.94 -8.65 3.37
N ILE A 81 -2.01 -9.41 3.94
CA ILE A 81 -0.66 -8.94 4.28
C ILE A 81 0.07 -8.47 3.02
N SER A 82 0.03 -9.24 1.93
CA SER A 82 0.66 -8.86 0.67
C SER A 82 0.02 -7.60 0.05
N VAL A 83 -1.30 -7.51 0.08
CA VAL A 83 -2.04 -6.33 -0.41
C VAL A 83 -1.74 -5.09 0.46
N ALA A 84 -1.68 -5.24 1.79
CA ALA A 84 -1.31 -4.15 2.69
C ALA A 84 0.12 -3.65 2.42
N CYS A 85 1.06 -4.56 2.19
CA CYS A 85 2.42 -4.23 1.80
C CYS A 85 2.46 -3.47 0.47
N LEU A 86 1.72 -3.92 -0.54
CA LEU A 86 1.63 -3.24 -1.85
C LEU A 86 1.06 -1.82 -1.70
N ILE A 87 -0.05 -1.65 -0.99
CA ILE A 87 -0.64 -0.32 -0.76
C ILE A 87 0.35 0.58 -0.01
N ALA A 88 0.97 0.08 1.07
CA ALA A 88 1.94 0.84 1.84
C ALA A 88 3.14 1.27 0.99
N SER A 89 3.67 0.36 0.17
CA SER A 89 4.77 0.66 -0.76
C SER A 89 4.39 1.70 -1.81
N MET A 90 3.16 1.68 -2.32
CA MET A 90 2.67 2.70 -3.26
C MET A 90 2.53 4.08 -2.59
N VAL A 91 2.12 4.14 -1.33
CA VAL A 91 2.02 5.40 -0.56
C VAL A 91 3.40 6.01 -0.30
N ASP A 92 4.40 5.18 0.03
CA ASP A 92 5.79 5.59 0.32
C ASP A 92 6.66 5.60 -0.95
N SER A 93 6.07 5.99 -2.07
CA SER A 93 6.70 6.06 -3.39
C SER A 93 7.10 7.48 -3.77
N TYR A 94 7.73 7.61 -4.93
CA TYR A 94 7.99 8.90 -5.57
C TYR A 94 7.54 8.89 -7.04
N ASP A 95 7.24 10.08 -7.59
CA ASP A 95 6.90 10.27 -9.00
C ASP A 95 8.17 10.35 -9.86
N ILE A 96 8.22 9.59 -10.96
CA ILE A 96 9.25 9.79 -12.01
C ILE A 96 8.78 10.83 -13.05
N GLN A 97 7.47 11.02 -13.16
CA GLN A 97 6.83 11.88 -14.16
C GLN A 97 5.93 12.92 -13.48
N ASP A 98 5.67 14.03 -14.15
CA ASP A 98 4.84 15.14 -13.64
C ASP A 98 3.33 14.80 -13.50
N GLY A 99 3.01 13.54 -13.20
CA GLY A 99 1.63 13.03 -13.14
C GLY A 99 0.95 13.17 -11.79
N ASN A 100 1.65 13.57 -10.74
CA ASN A 100 1.17 13.60 -9.35
C ASN A 100 0.54 12.26 -8.92
N TYR A 101 1.09 11.15 -9.39
CA TYR A 101 0.52 9.81 -9.15
C TYR A 101 0.63 9.39 -7.69
N VAL A 102 1.72 9.75 -7.00
CA VAL A 102 1.89 9.52 -5.55
C VAL A 102 0.79 10.25 -4.77
N GLN A 103 0.55 11.53 -5.07
CA GLN A 103 -0.52 12.27 -4.42
C GLN A 103 -1.89 11.62 -4.64
N LYS A 104 -2.21 11.19 -5.87
CA LYS A 104 -3.47 10.50 -6.18
C LYS A 104 -3.61 9.19 -5.42
N VAL A 105 -2.52 8.42 -5.27
CA VAL A 105 -2.49 7.20 -4.45
C VAL A 105 -2.76 7.54 -2.99
N GLN A 106 -2.06 8.54 -2.43
CA GLN A 106 -2.22 8.96 -1.03
C GLN A 106 -3.64 9.47 -0.75
N GLU A 107 -4.27 10.18 -1.69
CA GLU A 107 -5.65 10.65 -1.57
C GLU A 107 -6.68 9.50 -1.64
N ALA A 108 -6.38 8.43 -2.38
CA ALA A 108 -7.27 7.28 -2.53
C ALA A 108 -7.22 6.29 -1.35
N VAL A 109 -6.14 6.32 -0.54
CA VAL A 109 -5.94 5.35 0.55
C VAL A 109 -6.59 5.80 1.86
N ASP A 110 -7.47 4.96 2.43
CA ASP A 110 -7.78 5.05 3.87
C ASP A 110 -6.64 4.40 4.67
N ILE A 111 -5.71 5.23 5.11
CA ILE A 111 -4.47 4.79 5.77
C ILE A 111 -4.74 4.02 7.08
N ARG A 112 -5.89 4.20 7.70
CA ARG A 112 -6.27 3.50 8.95
C ARG A 112 -6.41 2.00 8.75
N LEU A 113 -6.70 1.56 7.52
CA LEU A 113 -6.73 0.13 7.18
C LEU A 113 -5.38 -0.54 7.36
N LEU A 114 -4.28 0.23 7.32
CA LEU A 114 -2.93 -0.29 7.45
C LEU A 114 -2.45 -0.39 8.91
N PHE A 115 -3.08 0.28 9.86
CA PHE A 115 -2.63 0.34 11.26
C PHE A 115 -2.39 -1.04 11.89
N GLN A 116 -3.27 -1.99 11.65
CA GLN A 116 -3.16 -3.35 12.20
C GLN A 116 -1.90 -4.09 11.73
N TYR A 117 -1.34 -3.71 10.58
CA TYR A 117 -0.17 -4.37 10.00
C TYR A 117 1.17 -3.88 10.59
N LEU A 118 1.16 -2.86 11.46
CA LEU A 118 2.33 -2.52 12.30
C LEU A 118 2.69 -3.63 13.30
N SER A 119 1.79 -4.59 13.56
CA SER A 119 2.05 -5.79 14.38
C SER A 119 2.15 -7.08 13.55
N CYS A 120 2.30 -6.99 12.23
CA CYS A 120 2.47 -8.14 11.35
C CYS A 120 3.76 -8.91 11.71
N GLU A 121 3.77 -10.23 11.57
CA GLU A 121 4.97 -11.05 11.81
C GLU A 121 6.11 -10.72 10.83
N ASN A 122 5.80 -10.33 9.59
CA ASN A 122 6.78 -9.99 8.56
C ASN A 122 7.33 -8.55 8.79
N PRO A 123 8.65 -8.39 9.08
CA PRO A 123 9.26 -7.09 9.31
C PRO A 123 9.18 -6.15 8.10
N THR A 124 9.31 -6.66 6.87
CA THR A 124 9.19 -5.84 5.65
C THR A 124 7.82 -5.18 5.53
N VAL A 125 6.76 -5.85 5.98
CA VAL A 125 5.41 -5.26 6.00
C VAL A 125 5.32 -4.15 7.04
N ARG A 126 5.88 -4.36 8.25
CA ARG A 126 5.90 -3.33 9.30
C ARG A 126 6.67 -2.10 8.87
N GLU A 127 7.81 -2.31 8.21
CA GLU A 127 8.65 -1.27 7.61
C GLU A 127 7.88 -0.44 6.57
N SER A 128 7.27 -1.11 5.57
CA SER A 128 6.49 -0.44 4.53
C SER A 128 5.32 0.35 5.11
N VAL A 129 4.60 -0.23 6.08
CA VAL A 129 3.47 0.44 6.74
C VAL A 129 3.93 1.64 7.54
N ALA A 130 5.04 1.55 8.26
CA ALA A 130 5.59 2.70 9.00
C ALA A 130 5.95 3.86 8.07
N GLY A 131 6.61 3.57 6.94
CA GLY A 131 6.90 4.56 5.91
C GLY A 131 5.64 5.24 5.39
N ALA A 132 4.63 4.45 4.99
CA ALA A 132 3.35 4.97 4.51
C ALA A 132 2.65 5.89 5.51
N LEU A 133 2.63 5.52 6.78
CA LEU A 133 1.99 6.31 7.84
C LEU A 133 2.59 7.71 7.99
N SER A 134 3.87 7.90 7.67
CA SER A 134 4.56 9.18 7.77
C SER A 134 4.00 10.26 6.81
N HIS A 135 3.24 9.85 5.79
CA HIS A 135 2.67 10.76 4.79
C HIS A 135 1.33 11.39 5.19
N TYR A 136 0.74 11.00 6.35
CA TYR A 136 -0.59 11.43 6.78
C TYR A 136 -0.56 12.25 8.08
N PRO A 137 -0.05 13.49 8.07
CA PRO A 137 0.06 14.33 9.27
C PRO A 137 -1.28 14.68 9.91
N GLN A 138 -2.39 14.61 9.15
CA GLN A 138 -3.75 14.84 9.68
C GLN A 138 -4.17 13.79 10.72
N TYR A 139 -3.56 12.61 10.75
CA TYR A 139 -3.79 11.56 11.74
C TYR A 139 -2.69 11.51 12.81
N PHE A 140 -2.00 12.62 13.03
CA PHE A 140 -0.79 12.73 13.87
C PHE A 140 -0.90 11.97 15.20
N THR A 141 -1.91 12.30 16.01
CA THR A 141 -2.02 11.75 17.38
C THR A 141 -2.15 10.24 17.38
N GLU A 142 -2.99 9.71 16.48
CA GLU A 142 -3.26 8.28 16.38
C GLU A 142 -2.04 7.54 15.81
N THR A 143 -1.50 8.03 14.71
CA THR A 143 -0.34 7.43 14.03
C THR A 143 0.90 7.44 14.92
N LEU A 144 1.20 8.56 15.59
CA LEU A 144 2.35 8.66 16.47
C LEU A 144 2.27 7.65 17.63
N SER A 145 1.10 7.56 18.29
CA SER A 145 0.91 6.60 19.37
C SER A 145 1.11 5.14 18.93
N MET A 146 0.70 4.80 17.71
CA MET A 146 0.87 3.46 17.17
C MET A 146 2.31 3.17 16.78
N LEU A 147 2.99 4.12 16.13
CA LEU A 147 4.40 3.99 15.77
C LEU A 147 5.30 3.90 17.02
N GLU A 148 5.05 4.69 18.06
CA GLU A 148 5.81 4.63 19.31
C GLU A 148 5.65 3.26 20.01
N LYS A 149 4.45 2.70 20.02
CA LYS A 149 4.23 1.33 20.51
C LYS A 149 4.94 0.27 19.68
N ALA A 150 4.85 0.38 18.34
CA ALA A 150 5.53 -0.53 17.43
C ALA A 150 7.06 -0.45 17.63
N PHE A 151 7.63 0.75 17.76
CA PHE A 151 9.06 0.94 17.99
C PHE A 151 9.59 0.22 19.24
N VAL A 152 8.81 0.27 20.34
CA VAL A 152 9.19 -0.40 21.60
C VAL A 152 9.19 -1.94 21.45
N LEU A 153 8.29 -2.48 20.64
CA LEU A 153 8.12 -3.92 20.47
C LEU A 153 8.97 -4.49 19.32
N GLU A 154 9.54 -3.62 18.46
CA GLU A 154 10.27 -4.04 17.27
C GLU A 154 11.64 -4.61 17.62
N ASN A 155 11.95 -5.79 17.08
CA ASN A 155 13.22 -6.50 17.25
C ASN A 155 14.04 -6.60 15.96
N ASP A 156 13.45 -6.33 14.81
CA ASP A 156 14.15 -6.25 13.53
C ASP A 156 14.76 -4.86 13.37
N GLU A 157 16.07 -4.78 13.12
CA GLU A 157 16.82 -3.52 13.10
C GLU A 157 16.42 -2.60 11.92
N GLU A 158 16.09 -3.16 10.73
CA GLU A 158 15.66 -2.38 9.57
C GLU A 158 14.28 -1.79 9.79
N ALA A 159 13.33 -2.62 10.21
CA ALA A 159 11.97 -2.17 10.53
C ALA A 159 11.98 -1.15 11.67
N LYS A 160 12.81 -1.35 12.70
CA LYS A 160 12.97 -0.40 13.81
C LYS A 160 13.51 0.94 13.34
N GLY A 161 14.51 0.91 12.45
CA GLY A 161 15.06 2.12 11.83
C GLY A 161 14.01 2.89 11.04
N LYS A 162 13.19 2.20 10.22
CA LYS A 162 12.13 2.84 9.45
C LYS A 162 10.99 3.39 10.33
N ILE A 163 10.63 2.68 11.39
CA ILE A 163 9.64 3.18 12.37
C ILE A 163 10.16 4.45 13.06
N ALA A 164 11.45 4.48 13.45
CA ALA A 164 12.06 5.68 14.03
C ALA A 164 12.04 6.86 13.07
N GLU A 165 12.41 6.64 11.81
CA GLU A 165 12.34 7.66 10.74
C GLU A 165 10.91 8.20 10.58
N ALA A 166 9.92 7.33 10.53
CA ALA A 166 8.52 7.71 10.40
C ALA A 166 8.05 8.60 11.58
N ILE A 167 8.45 8.25 12.81
CA ILE A 167 8.18 9.05 14.01
C ILE A 167 8.78 10.47 13.89
N GLU A 168 10.03 10.59 13.46
CA GLU A 168 10.70 11.87 13.26
C GLU A 168 10.03 12.72 12.17
N ILE A 169 9.67 12.11 11.04
CA ILE A 169 8.96 12.79 9.95
C ILE A 169 7.63 13.35 10.44
N ILE A 170 6.82 12.56 11.13
CA ILE A 170 5.52 12.99 11.64
C ILE A 170 5.67 14.14 12.65
N LYS A 171 6.61 14.02 13.61
CA LYS A 171 6.89 15.08 14.59
C LYS A 171 7.33 16.39 13.91
N SER A 172 8.16 16.30 12.87
CA SER A 172 8.63 17.47 12.13
C SER A 172 7.53 18.21 11.35
N LYS A 173 6.53 17.46 10.85
CA LYS A 173 5.39 18.04 10.10
C LYS A 173 4.40 18.75 11.02
N GLN A 174 4.26 18.32 12.29
CA GLN A 174 3.38 18.98 13.26
C GLN A 174 3.84 20.38 13.65
N VAL A 175 5.14 20.63 13.71
CA VAL A 175 5.71 21.93 14.11
C VAL A 175 5.43 23.02 13.06
N LYS A 176 5.00 22.64 11.84
CA LYS A 176 4.73 23.56 10.72
C LYS A 176 3.24 23.89 10.50
N LEU A 177 2.35 23.30 11.29
CA LEU A 177 0.90 23.56 11.33
C LEU A 177 0.57 24.48 12.51
#